data_700c948d51e6c2c7923aafada6c429a1
#
_entry.id   700c948d51e6c2c7923aafada6c429a1
#
_cell.length_a   1.000
_cell.length_b   1.000
_cell.length_c   1.000
_cell.angle_alpha   90.00
_cell.angle_beta   90.00
_cell.angle_gamma   90.00
#
_symmetry.space_group_name_H-M   'P 1'
#
loop_
_entity.id
_entity.type
_entity.pdbx_description
1 polymer ?
#
loop_
_entity_poly.entity_id
_entity_poly.type
_entity_poly.pdbx_seq_one_letter_code
_entity_poly.pdbx_strand_id
1 'polypeptide(L)'
;YLIRKLTQNNYKVTVVTRNIHQKSYKIKTQGNAGYIEIVEANIFDEIKIRSLFKKADICINLIGILYEKKRSSFKNIHTLFPSLLAKLSKQNKLKHLIHLSALGVSEATESEYARSKLDGEKEILKNFPLSTILRPSVVYSVDDNFTTNFMTLLNRLPVFPLYYNGQTKFMPIHSSDLVDIIFNIISKNIYSQIIECVGTETL
;
A
#
# COMPACT_ATOMS: atom_id res chain seq x y z
N TYR A 1 -8.62 1.81 8.84
CA TYR A 1 -9.79 1.59 7.97
C TYR A 1 -9.81 0.15 7.40
N LEU A 2 -8.80 -0.31 6.63
CA LEU A 2 -8.83 -1.62 5.97
C LEU A 2 -8.99 -2.80 6.95
N ILE A 3 -8.23 -2.82 8.05
CA ILE A 3 -8.34 -3.87 9.08
C ILE A 3 -9.77 -3.96 9.61
N ARG A 4 -10.38 -2.82 9.94
CA ARG A 4 -11.76 -2.75 10.42
C ARG A 4 -12.74 -3.31 9.40
N LYS A 5 -12.65 -2.89 8.14
CA LYS A 5 -13.52 -3.39 7.07
C LYS A 5 -13.41 -4.91 6.89
N LEU A 6 -12.19 -5.44 6.88
CA LEU A 6 -11.96 -6.87 6.74
C LEU A 6 -12.51 -7.67 7.93
N THR A 7 -12.20 -7.25 9.16
CA THR A 7 -12.66 -7.99 10.36
C THR A 7 -14.16 -7.92 10.56
N GLN A 8 -14.82 -6.81 10.20
CA GLN A 8 -16.28 -6.69 10.20
C GLN A 8 -16.95 -7.64 9.18
N ASN A 9 -16.22 -8.08 8.16
CA ASN A 9 -16.66 -9.05 7.17
C ASN A 9 -16.06 -10.44 7.39
N ASN A 10 -15.72 -10.77 8.64
CA ASN A 10 -15.27 -12.08 9.09
C ASN A 10 -13.93 -12.56 8.50
N TYR A 11 -13.10 -11.68 7.97
CA TYR A 11 -11.73 -12.02 7.58
C TYR A 11 -10.82 -11.99 8.80
N LYS A 12 -10.00 -13.03 8.96
CA LYS A 12 -8.89 -13.02 9.92
C LYS A 12 -7.72 -12.27 9.29
N VAL A 13 -7.17 -11.31 10.01
CA VAL A 13 -6.15 -10.40 9.48
C VAL A 13 -4.86 -10.53 10.29
N THR A 14 -3.78 -10.97 9.64
CA THR A 14 -2.43 -10.91 10.20
C THR A 14 -1.77 -9.60 9.76
N VAL A 15 -1.52 -8.70 10.70
CA VAL A 15 -0.90 -7.41 10.46
C VAL A 15 0.59 -7.48 10.75
N VAL A 16 1.41 -7.20 9.75
CA VAL A 16 2.86 -7.15 9.89
C VAL A 16 3.32 -5.73 10.18
N THR A 17 4.04 -5.52 11.27
CA THR A 17 4.58 -4.21 11.66
C THR A 17 6.02 -4.31 12.13
N ARG A 18 6.80 -3.23 11.97
CA ARG A 18 8.18 -3.16 12.46
C ARG A 18 8.28 -2.79 13.94
N ASN A 19 7.21 -2.28 14.51
CA ASN A 19 7.18 -1.80 15.89
C ASN A 19 5.83 -2.14 16.53
N ILE A 20 5.79 -3.30 17.16
CA ILE A 20 4.57 -3.82 17.78
C ILE A 20 4.18 -2.97 19.01
N HIS A 21 5.16 -2.54 19.80
CA HIS A 21 4.90 -1.81 21.04
C HIS A 21 4.19 -0.47 20.80
N GLN A 22 4.56 0.25 19.75
CA GLN A 22 3.94 1.54 19.42
C GLN A 22 2.60 1.42 18.69
N LYS A 23 2.39 0.33 17.92
CA LYS A 23 1.26 0.23 16.99
C LYS A 23 0.18 -0.77 17.41
N SER A 24 0.50 -1.70 18.31
CA SER A 24 -0.42 -2.79 18.66
C SER A 24 -1.75 -2.30 19.21
N TYR A 25 -1.74 -1.28 20.06
CA TYR A 25 -2.97 -0.71 20.62
C TYR A 25 -3.92 -0.21 19.52
N LYS A 26 -3.42 0.65 18.63
CA LYS A 26 -4.22 1.20 17.51
C LYS A 26 -4.73 0.11 16.57
N ILE A 27 -3.96 -0.96 16.37
CA ILE A 27 -4.33 -2.07 15.48
C ILE A 27 -5.39 -2.95 16.15
N LYS A 28 -5.19 -3.34 17.41
CA LYS A 28 -6.13 -4.21 18.15
C LYS A 28 -7.53 -3.62 18.27
N THR A 29 -7.65 -2.29 18.39
CA THR A 29 -8.94 -1.60 18.46
C THR A 29 -9.72 -1.55 17.13
N GLN A 30 -9.14 -2.07 16.03
CA GLN A 30 -9.80 -2.05 14.71
C GLN A 30 -10.69 -3.28 14.44
N GLY A 31 -10.78 -4.25 15.34
CA GLY A 31 -11.64 -5.41 15.13
C GLY A 31 -11.84 -6.24 16.40
N ASN A 32 -12.68 -7.24 16.29
CA ASN A 32 -13.04 -8.12 17.39
C ASN A 32 -11.86 -9.01 17.83
N ALA A 33 -11.88 -9.44 19.08
CA ALA A 33 -10.90 -10.39 19.61
C ALA A 33 -10.87 -11.67 18.77
N GLY A 34 -9.66 -12.16 18.48
CA GLY A 34 -9.45 -13.36 17.67
C GLY A 34 -9.44 -13.15 16.15
N TYR A 35 -9.81 -11.96 15.65
CA TYR A 35 -9.76 -11.66 14.21
C TYR A 35 -8.46 -10.95 13.78
N ILE A 36 -7.70 -10.40 14.72
CA ILE A 36 -6.46 -9.68 14.43
C ILE A 36 -5.28 -10.36 15.11
N GLU A 37 -4.33 -10.82 14.31
CA GLU A 37 -3.00 -11.24 14.74
C GLU A 37 -2.00 -10.15 14.37
N ILE A 38 -1.11 -9.77 15.29
CA ILE A 38 -0.07 -8.77 15.01
C ILE A 38 1.28 -9.45 15.11
N VAL A 39 2.04 -9.38 14.03
CA VAL A 39 3.37 -9.96 13.95
C VAL A 39 4.40 -8.85 13.74
N GLU A 40 5.42 -8.85 14.61
CA GLU A 40 6.56 -7.97 14.41
C GLU A 40 7.54 -8.62 13.45
N ALA A 41 7.73 -7.98 12.29
CA ALA A 41 8.72 -8.40 11.32
C ALA A 41 9.26 -7.21 10.53
N ASN A 42 10.53 -7.33 10.16
CA ASN A 42 11.14 -6.46 9.17
C ASN A 42 10.96 -7.08 7.78
N ILE A 43 10.74 -6.26 6.75
CA ILE A 43 10.66 -6.72 5.35
C ILE A 43 11.94 -7.42 4.87
N PHE A 44 13.07 -7.15 5.50
CA PHE A 44 14.35 -7.81 5.22
C PHE A 44 14.53 -9.15 5.95
N ASP A 45 13.61 -9.51 6.85
CA ASP A 45 13.56 -10.83 7.49
C ASP A 45 12.73 -11.79 6.63
N GLU A 46 13.38 -12.29 5.59
CA GLU A 46 12.75 -13.17 4.61
C GLU A 46 12.23 -14.47 5.25
N ILE A 47 12.92 -15.01 6.24
CA ILE A 47 12.49 -16.24 6.92
C ILE A 47 11.16 -16.03 7.60
N LYS A 48 11.03 -14.93 8.33
CA LYS A 48 9.80 -14.59 9.04
C LYS A 48 8.66 -14.28 8.07
N ILE A 49 8.93 -13.51 7.02
CA ILE A 49 7.95 -13.22 5.97
C ILE A 49 7.46 -14.53 5.31
N ARG A 50 8.37 -15.44 4.93
CA ARG A 50 8.01 -16.75 4.36
C ARG A 50 7.09 -17.57 5.28
N SER A 51 7.32 -17.53 6.59
CA SER A 51 6.50 -18.28 7.53
C SER A 51 5.04 -17.82 7.57
N LEU A 52 4.78 -16.52 7.34
CA LEU A 52 3.45 -15.93 7.31
C LEU A 52 2.63 -16.41 6.10
N PHE A 53 3.28 -16.61 4.97
CA PHE A 53 2.60 -17.05 3.74
C PHE A 53 2.03 -18.46 3.82
N LYS A 54 2.56 -19.32 4.70
CA LYS A 54 2.04 -20.68 4.88
C LYS A 54 0.60 -20.74 5.41
N LYS A 55 0.13 -19.66 6.02
CA LYS A 55 -1.20 -19.56 6.65
C LYS A 55 -2.10 -18.53 5.99
N ALA A 56 -1.63 -17.87 4.92
CA ALA A 56 -2.34 -16.80 4.27
C ALA A 56 -3.06 -17.28 3.02
N ASP A 57 -4.28 -16.83 2.80
CA ASP A 57 -5.02 -16.97 1.54
C ASP A 57 -4.76 -15.80 0.61
N ILE A 58 -4.63 -14.59 1.16
CA ILE A 58 -4.50 -13.33 0.42
C ILE A 58 -3.36 -12.50 1.04
N CYS A 59 -2.55 -11.89 0.20
CA CYS A 59 -1.56 -10.92 0.62
C CYS A 59 -1.95 -9.52 0.13
N ILE A 60 -1.90 -8.52 1.02
CA ILE A 60 -2.13 -7.12 0.68
C ILE A 60 -0.86 -6.33 1.01
N ASN A 61 -0.17 -5.85 0.00
CA ASN A 61 1.04 -5.06 0.16
C ASN A 61 0.74 -3.55 0.06
N LEU A 62 0.76 -2.89 1.21
CA LEU A 62 0.56 -1.45 1.34
C LEU A 62 1.88 -0.71 1.61
N ILE A 63 3.02 -1.40 1.53
CA ILE A 63 4.32 -0.83 1.90
C ILE A 63 4.87 0.02 0.75
N GLY A 64 5.25 1.25 1.09
CA GLY A 64 5.94 2.18 0.20
C GLY A 64 6.69 3.23 1.01
N ILE A 65 7.62 3.91 0.35
CA ILE A 65 8.39 5.04 0.89
C ILE A 65 8.37 6.17 -0.11
N LEU A 66 8.42 7.41 0.37
CA LEU A 66 8.50 8.61 -0.49
C LEU A 66 9.94 9.13 -0.64
N TYR A 67 10.85 8.69 0.21
CA TYR A 67 12.26 9.05 0.19
C TYR A 67 13.10 7.91 0.76
N GLU A 68 14.33 7.82 0.30
CA GLU A 68 15.27 6.78 0.72
C GLU A 68 15.94 7.08 2.05
N LYS A 69 16.14 6.05 2.86
CA LYS A 69 16.91 6.10 4.12
C LYS A 69 17.68 4.79 4.32
N LYS A 70 19.00 4.88 4.43
CA LYS A 70 19.88 3.73 4.74
C LYS A 70 19.54 2.51 3.86
N ARG A 71 19.09 1.41 4.49
CA ARG A 71 18.69 0.17 3.79
C ARG A 71 17.33 0.26 3.08
N SER A 72 16.51 1.26 3.40
CA SER A 72 15.21 1.48 2.78
C SER A 72 15.38 2.29 1.49
N SER A 73 15.93 1.67 0.45
CA SER A 73 16.01 2.26 -0.89
C SER A 73 14.73 1.97 -1.67
N PHE A 74 14.47 2.77 -2.70
CA PHE A 74 13.35 2.55 -3.62
C PHE A 74 13.41 1.15 -4.23
N LYS A 75 14.59 0.73 -4.68
CA LYS A 75 14.81 -0.60 -5.24
C LYS A 75 14.42 -1.71 -4.26
N ASN A 76 14.85 -1.62 -3.00
CA ASN A 76 14.55 -2.64 -2.00
C ASN A 76 13.05 -2.71 -1.67
N ILE A 77 12.40 -1.55 -1.51
CA ILE A 77 11.02 -1.45 -1.00
C ILE A 77 10.01 -1.59 -2.13
N HIS A 78 10.25 -0.98 -3.30
CA HIS A 78 9.28 -0.93 -4.38
C HIS A 78 9.47 -2.02 -5.43
N THR A 79 10.67 -2.61 -5.54
CA THR A 79 10.94 -3.63 -6.57
C THR A 79 11.22 -5.01 -5.95
N LEU A 80 12.27 -5.14 -5.12
CA LEU A 80 12.70 -6.44 -4.61
C LEU A 80 11.71 -7.05 -3.62
N PHE A 81 11.18 -6.26 -2.70
CA PHE A 81 10.20 -6.76 -1.73
C PHE A 81 8.89 -7.21 -2.39
N PRO A 82 8.25 -6.43 -3.28
CA PRO A 82 7.10 -6.92 -4.06
C PRO A 82 7.39 -8.18 -4.89
N SER A 83 8.56 -8.26 -5.52
CA SER A 83 9.00 -9.47 -6.24
C SER A 83 9.05 -10.70 -5.31
N LEU A 84 9.60 -10.53 -4.09
CA LEU A 84 9.60 -11.59 -3.07
C LEU A 84 8.16 -12.01 -2.70
N LEU A 85 7.27 -11.06 -2.43
CA LEU A 85 5.88 -11.36 -2.08
C LEU A 85 5.16 -12.13 -3.19
N ALA A 86 5.38 -11.75 -4.44
CA ALA A 86 4.80 -12.44 -5.60
C ALA A 86 5.32 -13.89 -5.73
N LYS A 87 6.63 -14.11 -5.56
CA LYS A 87 7.23 -15.46 -5.54
C LYS A 87 6.65 -16.31 -4.40
N LEU A 88 6.52 -15.73 -3.20
CA LEU A 88 5.95 -16.42 -2.04
C LEU A 88 4.46 -16.73 -2.24
N SER A 89 3.70 -15.81 -2.85
CA SER A 89 2.30 -16.04 -3.21
C SER A 89 2.15 -17.24 -4.14
N LYS A 90 2.99 -17.34 -5.16
CA LYS A 90 3.03 -18.48 -6.08
C LYS A 90 3.39 -19.79 -5.36
N GLN A 91 4.47 -19.78 -4.57
CA GLN A 91 4.96 -20.95 -3.86
C GLN A 91 3.95 -21.53 -2.86
N ASN A 92 3.21 -20.65 -2.19
CA ASN A 92 2.21 -21.04 -1.18
C ASN A 92 0.78 -21.11 -1.75
N LYS A 93 0.62 -20.96 -3.07
CA LYS A 93 -0.68 -21.04 -3.77
C LYS A 93 -1.73 -20.09 -3.19
N LEU A 94 -1.33 -18.86 -2.85
CA LEU A 94 -2.27 -17.84 -2.44
C LEU A 94 -3.34 -17.63 -3.51
N LYS A 95 -4.52 -17.29 -3.07
CA LYS A 95 -5.63 -16.97 -3.98
C LYS A 95 -5.42 -15.61 -4.66
N HIS A 96 -4.82 -14.65 -3.94
CA HIS A 96 -4.68 -13.29 -4.43
C HIS A 96 -3.49 -12.54 -3.80
N LEU A 97 -2.88 -11.66 -4.57
CA LEU A 97 -1.93 -10.64 -4.13
C LEU A 97 -2.44 -9.28 -4.61
N ILE A 98 -2.73 -8.38 -3.68
CA ILE A 98 -3.10 -6.99 -3.97
C ILE A 98 -1.91 -6.09 -3.62
N HIS A 99 -1.48 -5.28 -4.58
CA HIS A 99 -0.33 -4.39 -4.40
C HIS A 99 -0.70 -2.93 -4.64
N LEU A 100 -0.29 -2.07 -3.71
CA LEU A 100 -0.51 -0.63 -3.81
C LEU A 100 0.69 0.04 -4.49
N SER A 101 0.48 0.45 -5.73
CA SER A 101 1.41 1.27 -6.52
C SER A 101 1.09 2.76 -6.38
N ALA A 102 1.17 3.53 -7.45
CA ALA A 102 0.75 4.93 -7.49
C ALA A 102 0.27 5.32 -8.89
N LEU A 103 -0.63 6.29 -8.96
CA LEU A 103 -1.09 6.89 -10.22
C LEU A 103 0.10 7.58 -10.93
N GLY A 104 0.11 7.53 -12.27
CA GLY A 104 1.10 8.21 -13.09
C GLY A 104 2.50 7.59 -13.11
N VAL A 105 2.71 6.38 -12.55
CA VAL A 105 4.05 5.75 -12.54
C VAL A 105 4.53 5.32 -13.92
N SER A 106 3.64 5.14 -14.87
CA SER A 106 3.96 4.82 -16.27
C SER A 106 4.42 6.04 -17.08
N GLU A 107 3.98 7.24 -16.70
CA GLU A 107 4.29 8.48 -17.40
C GLU A 107 5.50 9.19 -16.81
N ALA A 108 5.70 9.14 -15.51
CA ALA A 108 6.75 9.87 -14.79
C ALA A 108 8.12 9.17 -14.85
N THR A 109 8.61 8.88 -16.07
CA THR A 109 9.83 8.09 -16.33
C THR A 109 11.12 8.73 -15.78
N GLU A 110 11.16 10.05 -15.60
CA GLU A 110 12.30 10.76 -15.01
C GLU A 110 12.41 10.54 -13.49
N SER A 111 11.32 10.17 -12.83
CA SER A 111 11.28 9.95 -11.38
C SER A 111 11.80 8.56 -11.00
N GLU A 112 12.85 8.49 -10.17
CA GLU A 112 13.35 7.21 -9.62
C GLU A 112 12.28 6.49 -8.79
N TYR A 113 11.47 7.25 -8.05
CA TYR A 113 10.31 6.72 -7.33
C TYR A 113 9.34 6.02 -8.28
N ALA A 114 8.92 6.69 -9.36
CA ALA A 114 7.96 6.14 -10.31
C ALA A 114 8.54 4.91 -11.02
N ARG A 115 9.78 4.99 -11.51
CA ARG A 115 10.48 3.84 -12.13
C ARG A 115 10.53 2.63 -11.20
N SER A 116 10.91 2.83 -9.93
CA SER A 116 11.01 1.73 -8.97
C SER A 116 9.67 1.07 -8.68
N LYS A 117 8.58 1.85 -8.62
CA LYS A 117 7.22 1.35 -8.48
C LYS A 117 6.80 0.54 -9.70
N LEU A 118 7.00 1.08 -10.89
CA LEU A 118 6.68 0.40 -12.15
C LEU A 118 7.45 -0.92 -12.31
N ASP A 119 8.72 -0.95 -11.93
CA ASP A 119 9.52 -2.18 -11.94
C ASP A 119 8.98 -3.21 -10.93
N GLY A 120 8.49 -2.76 -9.78
CA GLY A 120 7.80 -3.62 -8.82
C GLY A 120 6.51 -4.22 -9.38
N GLU A 121 5.71 -3.45 -10.09
CA GLU A 121 4.51 -3.94 -10.79
C GLU A 121 4.87 -5.03 -11.81
N LYS A 122 5.88 -4.78 -12.65
CA LYS A 122 6.38 -5.76 -13.64
C LYS A 122 6.83 -7.06 -12.98
N GLU A 123 7.59 -6.96 -11.89
CA GLU A 123 8.06 -8.13 -11.13
C GLU A 123 6.91 -8.92 -10.51
N ILE A 124 5.88 -8.25 -10.00
CA ILE A 124 4.68 -8.90 -9.46
C ILE A 124 3.95 -9.67 -10.55
N LEU A 125 3.62 -9.01 -11.65
CA LEU A 125 2.86 -9.61 -12.76
C LEU A 125 3.60 -10.80 -13.39
N LYS A 126 4.94 -10.69 -13.51
CA LYS A 126 5.80 -11.77 -14.00
C LYS A 126 5.79 -13.00 -13.09
N ASN A 127 5.86 -12.80 -11.77
CA ASN A 127 5.99 -13.90 -10.81
C ASN A 127 4.64 -14.47 -10.34
N PHE A 128 3.58 -13.65 -10.29
CA PHE A 128 2.25 -14.03 -9.84
C PHE A 128 1.16 -13.29 -10.63
N PRO A 129 0.76 -13.77 -11.81
CA PRO A 129 -0.23 -13.09 -12.68
C PRO A 129 -1.61 -12.88 -12.07
N LEU A 130 -2.01 -13.68 -11.06
CA LEU A 130 -3.27 -13.51 -10.33
C LEU A 130 -3.25 -12.32 -9.35
N SER A 131 -2.31 -11.41 -9.49
CA SER A 131 -2.23 -10.20 -8.67
C SER A 131 -3.12 -9.08 -9.24
N THR A 132 -3.57 -8.19 -8.36
CA THR A 132 -4.22 -6.93 -8.72
C THR A 132 -3.38 -5.77 -8.22
N ILE A 133 -3.06 -4.86 -9.11
CA ILE A 133 -2.27 -3.67 -8.82
C ILE A 133 -3.21 -2.47 -8.74
N LEU A 134 -3.13 -1.73 -7.64
CA LEU A 134 -3.87 -0.50 -7.45
C LEU A 134 -2.94 0.69 -7.60
N ARG A 135 -3.30 1.65 -8.44
CA ARG A 135 -2.61 2.91 -8.66
C ARG A 135 -3.44 4.05 -8.08
N PRO A 136 -3.40 4.27 -6.76
CA PRO A 136 -4.13 5.37 -6.17
C PRO A 136 -3.49 6.71 -6.53
N SER A 137 -4.32 7.73 -6.66
CA SER A 137 -3.95 9.12 -6.57
C SER A 137 -3.53 9.47 -5.13
N VAL A 138 -3.41 10.74 -4.81
CA VAL A 138 -3.12 11.18 -3.44
C VAL A 138 -4.22 10.65 -2.50
N VAL A 139 -3.82 9.81 -1.54
CA VAL A 139 -4.75 9.25 -0.55
C VAL A 139 -4.77 10.17 0.66
N TYR A 140 -5.96 10.62 1.03
CA TYR A 140 -6.16 11.48 2.20
C TYR A 140 -7.10 10.88 3.23
N SER A 141 -6.95 11.30 4.47
CA SER A 141 -7.81 10.93 5.60
C SER A 141 -7.61 11.91 6.76
N VAL A 142 -8.41 11.79 7.81
CA VAL A 142 -8.28 12.62 9.02
C VAL A 142 -6.89 12.55 9.66
N ASP A 143 -6.24 11.37 9.59
CA ASP A 143 -4.94 11.09 10.21
C ASP A 143 -3.81 10.89 9.18
N ASP A 144 -3.95 11.44 7.95
CA ASP A 144 -2.89 11.27 6.96
C ASP A 144 -1.70 12.21 7.18
N ASN A 145 -0.54 11.78 6.68
CA ASN A 145 0.67 12.58 6.79
C ASN A 145 0.79 13.63 5.68
N PHE A 146 0.10 13.46 4.55
CA PHE A 146 0.21 14.37 3.41
C PHE A 146 -0.45 15.71 3.72
N THR A 147 -1.73 15.69 4.06
CA THR A 147 -2.47 16.92 4.38
C THR A 147 -1.91 17.59 5.64
N THR A 148 -1.57 16.79 6.68
CA THR A 148 -0.98 17.32 7.92
C THR A 148 0.38 17.98 7.68
N ASN A 149 1.27 17.37 6.89
CA ASN A 149 2.56 17.96 6.57
C ASN A 149 2.41 19.20 5.68
N PHE A 150 1.49 19.16 4.73
CA PHE A 150 1.21 20.28 3.85
C PHE A 150 0.65 21.48 4.62
N MET A 151 -0.32 21.27 5.49
CA MET A 151 -0.86 22.31 6.37
C MET A 151 0.21 22.87 7.31
N THR A 152 1.06 22.01 7.85
CA THR A 152 2.18 22.46 8.71
C THR A 152 3.15 23.34 7.93
N LEU A 153 3.43 22.98 6.67
CA LEU A 153 4.30 23.77 5.80
C LEU A 153 3.68 25.13 5.47
N LEU A 154 2.41 25.16 5.08
CA LEU A 154 1.67 26.42 4.82
C LEU A 154 1.65 27.34 6.03
N ASN A 155 1.47 26.80 7.23
CA ASN A 155 1.44 27.59 8.46
C ASN A 155 2.83 28.14 8.89
N ARG A 156 3.92 27.56 8.38
CA ARG A 156 5.29 27.96 8.74
C ARG A 156 5.95 28.88 7.75
N LEU A 157 5.54 28.83 6.49
CA LEU A 157 6.15 29.62 5.43
C LEU A 157 5.35 30.90 5.15
N PRO A 158 5.98 32.07 5.17
CA PRO A 158 5.32 33.33 4.79
C PRO A 158 4.99 33.40 3.29
N VAL A 159 5.70 32.62 2.47
CA VAL A 159 5.49 32.51 1.02
C VAL A 159 5.59 31.03 0.65
N PHE A 160 4.61 30.54 -0.12
CA PHE A 160 4.61 29.17 -0.61
C PHE A 160 4.96 29.12 -2.11
N PRO A 161 5.99 28.35 -2.50
CA PRO A 161 6.34 28.23 -3.91
C PRO A 161 5.25 27.42 -4.65
N LEU A 162 4.67 28.00 -5.67
CA LEU A 162 3.71 27.33 -6.55
C LEU A 162 4.49 26.61 -7.65
N TYR A 163 4.61 25.30 -7.56
CA TYR A 163 5.17 24.48 -8.61
C TYR A 163 4.22 24.49 -9.84
N TYR A 164 4.77 24.58 -11.04
CA TYR A 164 4.02 24.65 -12.30
C TYR A 164 2.92 25.73 -12.30
N ASN A 165 3.19 26.89 -11.69
CA ASN A 165 2.24 28.00 -11.55
C ASN A 165 0.91 27.62 -10.88
N GLY A 166 0.91 26.58 -10.05
CA GLY A 166 -0.29 26.08 -9.37
C GLY A 166 -1.28 25.35 -10.28
N GLN A 167 -0.87 24.98 -11.51
CA GLN A 167 -1.76 24.31 -12.48
C GLN A 167 -1.77 22.77 -12.35
N THR A 168 -1.03 22.22 -11.39
CA THR A 168 -1.03 20.76 -11.15
C THR A 168 -2.40 20.32 -10.65
N LYS A 169 -3.04 19.45 -11.41
CA LYS A 169 -4.34 18.89 -11.05
C LYS A 169 -4.19 17.61 -10.23
N PHE A 170 -4.97 17.49 -9.19
CA PHE A 170 -5.04 16.30 -8.35
C PHE A 170 -6.47 15.75 -8.31
N MET A 171 -6.60 14.43 -8.26
CA MET A 171 -7.87 13.74 -8.03
C MET A 171 -7.75 12.91 -6.75
N PRO A 172 -7.66 13.55 -5.57
CA PRO A 172 -7.39 12.86 -4.33
C PRO A 172 -8.51 11.87 -4.00
N ILE A 173 -8.13 10.69 -3.50
CA ILE A 173 -9.07 9.65 -3.08
C ILE A 173 -9.10 9.55 -1.55
N HIS A 174 -10.29 9.48 -0.96
CA HIS A 174 -10.39 9.26 0.47
C HIS A 174 -10.01 7.82 0.84
N SER A 175 -9.37 7.63 1.98
CA SER A 175 -8.89 6.31 2.43
C SER A 175 -10.00 5.28 2.60
N SER A 176 -11.26 5.69 2.93
CA SER A 176 -12.40 4.78 2.99
C SER A 176 -12.75 4.21 1.62
N ASP A 177 -12.71 5.04 0.58
CA ASP A 177 -13.08 4.63 -0.78
C ASP A 177 -12.04 3.66 -1.34
N LEU A 178 -10.76 3.94 -1.10
CA LEU A 178 -9.70 3.00 -1.44
C LEU A 178 -9.84 1.66 -0.70
N VAL A 179 -10.26 1.68 0.56
CA VAL A 179 -10.54 0.47 1.35
C VAL A 179 -11.73 -0.29 0.76
N ASP A 180 -12.79 0.41 0.33
CA ASP A 180 -13.95 -0.22 -0.30
C ASP A 180 -13.59 -0.83 -1.66
N ILE A 181 -12.72 -0.20 -2.43
CA ILE A 181 -12.16 -0.79 -3.67
C ILE A 181 -11.41 -2.09 -3.33
N ILE A 182 -10.49 -2.07 -2.36
CA ILE A 182 -9.74 -3.27 -1.95
C ILE A 182 -10.69 -4.38 -1.49
N PHE A 183 -11.70 -4.04 -0.69
CA PHE A 183 -12.68 -5.00 -0.21
C PHE A 183 -13.51 -5.60 -1.35
N ASN A 184 -13.95 -4.78 -2.30
CA ASN A 184 -14.68 -5.24 -3.49
C ASN A 184 -13.84 -6.17 -4.37
N ILE A 185 -12.55 -5.87 -4.53
CA ILE A 185 -11.61 -6.74 -5.27
C ILE A 185 -11.53 -8.12 -4.62
N ILE A 186 -11.44 -8.18 -3.30
CA ILE A 186 -11.38 -9.44 -2.55
C ILE A 186 -12.71 -10.19 -2.67
N SER A 187 -13.82 -9.54 -2.36
CA SER A 187 -15.15 -10.17 -2.29
C SER A 187 -15.68 -10.63 -3.64
N LYS A 188 -15.34 -9.91 -4.71
CA LYS A 188 -15.76 -10.22 -6.09
C LYS A 188 -14.71 -11.03 -6.88
N ASN A 189 -13.58 -11.39 -6.24
CA ASN A 189 -12.47 -12.13 -6.86
C ASN A 189 -11.97 -11.47 -8.17
N ILE A 190 -11.67 -10.18 -8.12
CA ILE A 190 -11.15 -9.43 -9.27
C ILE A 190 -9.64 -9.61 -9.36
N TYR A 191 -9.18 -10.44 -10.29
CA TYR A 191 -7.77 -10.79 -10.49
C TYR A 191 -7.19 -10.17 -11.76
N SER A 192 -5.86 -10.15 -11.83
CA SER A 192 -5.10 -9.82 -13.04
C SER A 192 -5.44 -8.44 -13.64
N GLN A 193 -5.68 -7.45 -12.77
CA GLN A 193 -6.04 -6.10 -13.16
C GLN A 193 -5.03 -5.07 -12.67
N ILE A 194 -4.88 -3.99 -13.42
CA ILE A 194 -4.27 -2.74 -12.96
C ILE A 194 -5.40 -1.73 -12.90
N ILE A 195 -5.67 -1.19 -11.71
CA ILE A 195 -6.82 -0.32 -11.45
C ILE A 195 -6.30 1.02 -10.94
N GLU A 196 -6.62 2.08 -11.65
CA GLU A 196 -6.38 3.44 -11.19
C GLU A 196 -7.49 3.87 -10.24
N CYS A 197 -7.11 4.33 -9.05
CA CYS A 197 -8.02 4.69 -7.98
C CYS A 197 -7.95 6.20 -7.76
N VAL A 198 -8.92 6.91 -8.29
CA VAL A 198 -9.03 8.36 -8.24
C VAL A 198 -10.29 8.79 -7.52
N GLY A 199 -10.28 9.98 -6.93
CA GLY A 199 -11.48 10.61 -6.39
C GLY A 199 -12.37 11.17 -7.50
N THR A 200 -13.56 11.58 -7.12
CA THR A 200 -14.58 12.12 -8.05
C THR A 200 -14.33 13.57 -8.43
N GLU A 201 -13.55 14.30 -7.65
CA GLU A 201 -13.28 15.72 -7.83
C GLU A 201 -11.84 15.95 -8.29
N THR A 202 -11.69 16.88 -9.22
CA THR A 202 -10.39 17.39 -9.65
C THR A 202 -10.12 18.72 -8.95
N LEU A 203 -9.04 18.76 -8.21
CA LEU A 203 -8.55 19.95 -7.50
C LEU A 203 -7.40 20.58 -8.25
#